data_fdef6d7b08c4d0aa7f38aad73bed1865
#
_entry.id   fdef6d7b08c4d0aa7f38aad73bed1865
#
_cell.length_a   1.000
_cell.length_b   1.000
_cell.length_c   1.000
_cell.angle_alpha   90.00
_cell.angle_beta   90.00
_cell.angle_gamma   90.00
#
_symmetry.space_group_name_H-M   'P 1'
#
loop_
_entity.id
_entity.type
_entity.pdbx_description
1 polymer ?
#
loop_
_entity_poly.entity_id
_entity_poly.type
_entity_poly.pdbx_seq_one_letter_code
_entity_poly.pdbx_strand_id
1 'polypeptide(L)'
;MQRMSESEKIFNKILSKPFDFSKDEVFESDFKALDYVQSKTELYDRWRKLLKIYVIENYHNEVEDDLKKIESDSTFQVKKKEKIEKETRESLIETMNQNYSFVAEEMERSDWLSIYINSFVSQYDPNTSYLAPEAKDRFAIDMSGNYAVFWNGQNEFT
;
A
#
# COMPACT_ATOMS: atom_id res chain seq x y z
N MET A 1 -6.34 16.29 3.82
CA MET A 1 -5.35 16.75 2.83
C MET A 1 -4.02 17.19 3.48
N GLN A 2 -3.95 18.20 4.36
CA GLN A 2 -2.67 18.69 4.92
C GLN A 2 -1.82 17.62 5.62
N ARG A 3 -2.42 16.74 6.43
CA ARG A 3 -1.70 15.65 7.14
C ARG A 3 -1.15 14.58 6.19
N MET A 4 -1.83 14.32 5.09
CA MET A 4 -1.36 13.38 4.07
C MET A 4 -0.10 13.90 3.36
N SER A 5 -0.10 15.17 2.96
CA SER A 5 1.08 15.81 2.37
C SER A 5 2.28 15.87 3.34
N GLU A 6 2.04 15.98 4.66
CA GLU A 6 3.10 15.85 5.66
C GLU A 6 3.65 14.42 5.71
N SER A 7 2.79 13.40 5.64
CA SER A 7 3.19 11.99 5.64
C SER A 7 4.03 11.64 4.41
N GLU A 8 3.64 12.13 3.23
CA GLU A 8 4.40 11.96 1.98
C GLU A 8 5.85 12.49 2.13
N LYS A 9 6.01 13.69 2.68
CA LYS A 9 7.34 14.26 2.93
C LYS A 9 8.15 13.45 3.94
N ILE A 10 7.49 12.88 4.94
CA ILE A 10 8.14 12.07 5.97
C ILE A 10 8.68 10.77 5.37
N PHE A 11 7.85 9.98 4.69
CA PHE A 11 8.31 8.71 4.15
C PHE A 11 9.35 8.87 3.04
N ASN A 12 9.19 9.84 2.15
CA ASN A 12 10.20 10.12 1.12
C ASN A 12 11.54 10.52 1.75
N LYS A 13 11.53 11.36 2.80
CA LYS A 13 12.74 11.74 3.53
C LYS A 13 13.42 10.55 4.22
N ILE A 14 12.65 9.65 4.80
CA ILE A 14 13.18 8.46 5.48
C ILE A 14 13.79 7.50 4.45
N LEU A 15 13.04 7.18 3.40
CA LEU A 15 13.45 6.22 2.38
C LEU A 15 14.54 6.75 1.44
N SER A 16 14.83 8.05 1.45
CA SER A 16 15.94 8.62 0.68
C SER A 16 17.33 8.21 1.20
N LYS A 17 17.41 7.64 2.40
CA LYS A 17 18.67 7.24 3.05
C LYS A 17 18.66 5.75 3.37
N PRO A 18 19.81 5.07 3.30
CA PRO A 18 19.91 3.68 3.72
C PRO A 18 19.60 3.52 5.21
N PHE A 19 19.02 2.38 5.57
CA PHE A 19 18.75 2.04 6.95
C PHE A 19 19.99 1.46 7.65
N ASP A 20 20.15 1.80 8.92
CA ASP A 20 21.13 1.17 9.80
C ASP A 20 20.50 -0.08 10.45
N PHE A 21 20.88 -1.26 9.96
CA PHE A 21 20.39 -2.54 10.46
C PHE A 21 21.22 -3.07 11.65
N SER A 22 22.29 -2.39 12.05
CA SER A 22 23.10 -2.80 13.20
C SER A 22 22.45 -2.43 14.55
N LYS A 23 21.47 -1.54 14.52
CA LYS A 23 20.74 -1.13 15.73
C LYS A 23 19.68 -2.14 16.10
N ASP A 24 19.77 -2.62 17.35
CA ASP A 24 18.70 -3.39 17.97
C ASP A 24 17.56 -2.44 18.36
N GLU A 25 16.41 -2.57 17.69
CA GLU A 25 15.25 -1.70 17.86
C GLU A 25 13.99 -2.54 18.01
N VAL A 26 13.15 -2.18 18.97
CA VAL A 26 11.84 -2.79 19.15
C VAL A 26 10.79 -2.05 18.34
N PHE A 27 9.97 -2.81 17.63
CA PHE A 27 8.81 -2.32 16.90
C PHE A 27 7.54 -2.98 17.46
N GLU A 28 6.54 -2.18 17.78
CA GLU A 28 5.22 -2.68 18.18
C GLU A 28 4.37 -2.88 16.94
N SER A 29 3.99 -4.13 16.68
CA SER A 29 3.16 -4.51 15.54
C SER A 29 1.66 -4.38 15.81
N ASP A 30 1.24 -4.37 17.08
CA ASP A 30 -0.14 -4.11 17.45
C ASP A 30 -0.42 -2.60 17.49
N PHE A 31 -0.86 -2.08 16.37
CA PHE A 31 -1.22 -0.65 16.27
C PHE A 31 -2.37 -0.23 17.19
N LYS A 32 -3.19 -1.19 17.70
CA LYS A 32 -4.25 -0.89 18.64
C LYS A 32 -3.73 -0.66 20.05
N ALA A 33 -2.59 -1.25 20.39
CA ALA A 33 -1.91 -1.04 21.67
C ALA A 33 -1.12 0.26 21.72
N LEU A 34 -0.91 0.92 20.56
CA LEU A 34 -0.13 2.15 20.49
C LEU A 34 -0.99 3.38 20.81
N ASP A 35 -0.51 4.19 21.75
CA ASP A 35 -1.07 5.52 21.98
C ASP A 35 -0.87 6.46 20.79
N TYR A 36 -1.70 7.51 20.70
CA TYR A 36 -1.53 8.55 19.72
C TYR A 36 -0.21 9.29 19.94
N VAL A 37 0.50 9.54 18.85
CA VAL A 37 1.77 10.31 18.89
C VAL A 37 1.56 11.70 19.46
N GLN A 38 2.44 12.10 20.38
CA GLN A 38 2.37 13.42 21.04
C GLN A 38 3.25 14.47 20.36
N SER A 39 4.17 14.05 19.50
CA SER A 39 5.11 14.96 18.82
C SER A 39 5.42 14.55 17.38
N LYS A 40 5.89 15.51 16.58
CA LYS A 40 6.38 15.24 15.22
C LYS A 40 7.61 14.34 15.20
N THR A 41 8.45 14.42 16.22
CA THR A 41 9.62 13.54 16.36
C THR A 41 9.23 12.11 16.60
N GLU A 42 8.25 11.88 17.46
CA GLU A 42 7.70 10.55 17.71
C GLU A 42 7.01 9.97 16.46
N LEU A 43 6.25 10.79 15.74
CA LEU A 43 5.63 10.41 14.48
C LEU A 43 6.69 9.99 13.46
N TYR A 44 7.76 10.77 13.33
CA TYR A 44 8.87 10.46 12.43
C TYR A 44 9.57 9.13 12.82
N ASP A 45 9.81 8.89 14.12
CA ASP A 45 10.43 7.64 14.57
C ASP A 45 9.54 6.41 14.35
N ARG A 46 8.21 6.54 14.57
CA ARG A 46 7.25 5.47 14.22
C ARG A 46 7.30 5.14 12.73
N TRP A 47 7.24 6.15 11.87
CA TRP A 47 7.35 5.95 10.43
C TRP A 47 8.68 5.31 10.05
N ARG A 48 9.78 5.76 10.64
CA ARG A 48 11.11 5.22 10.39
C ARG A 48 11.19 3.73 10.74
N LYS A 49 10.69 3.34 11.90
CA LYS A 49 10.67 1.93 12.33
C LYS A 49 9.78 1.08 11.45
N LEU A 50 8.59 1.56 11.13
CA LEU A 50 7.66 0.87 10.24
C LEU A 50 8.26 0.63 8.85
N LEU A 51 8.81 1.67 8.24
CA LEU A 51 9.43 1.55 6.92
C LEU A 51 10.69 0.69 6.93
N LYS A 52 11.47 0.72 8.04
CA LYS A 52 12.61 -0.17 8.23
C LYS A 52 12.19 -1.63 8.20
N ILE A 53 11.08 -1.99 8.86
CA ILE A 53 10.57 -3.36 8.86
C ILE A 53 10.13 -3.79 7.46
N TYR A 54 9.37 -2.97 6.75
CA TYR A 54 9.00 -3.28 5.37
C TYR A 54 10.21 -3.50 4.45
N VAL A 55 11.28 -2.69 4.63
CA VAL A 55 12.51 -2.89 3.88
C VAL A 55 13.21 -4.19 4.28
N ILE A 56 13.22 -4.56 5.57
CA ILE A 56 13.81 -5.83 6.05
C ILE A 56 13.04 -7.03 5.48
N GLU A 57 11.71 -7.00 5.52
CA GLU A 57 10.87 -8.09 5.00
C GLU A 57 11.07 -8.29 3.49
N ASN A 58 11.02 -7.22 2.73
CA ASN A 58 11.25 -7.30 1.28
C ASN A 58 12.70 -7.71 0.94
N TYR A 59 13.68 -7.22 1.72
CA TYR A 59 15.07 -7.64 1.58
C TYR A 59 15.21 -9.16 1.82
N HIS A 60 14.56 -9.70 2.84
CA HIS A 60 14.58 -11.12 3.14
C HIS A 60 13.98 -11.94 1.98
N ASN A 61 12.84 -11.53 1.45
CA ASN A 61 12.19 -12.17 0.33
C ASN A 61 13.09 -12.17 -0.92
N GLU A 62 13.74 -11.06 -1.24
CA GLU A 62 14.68 -10.98 -2.37
C GLU A 62 15.88 -11.90 -2.21
N VAL A 63 16.42 -12.01 -0.98
CA VAL A 63 17.53 -12.93 -0.69
C VAL A 63 17.09 -14.39 -0.82
N GLU A 64 15.91 -14.75 -0.32
CA GLU A 64 15.36 -16.10 -0.49
C GLU A 64 15.13 -16.44 -1.96
N ASP A 65 14.62 -15.52 -2.75
CA ASP A 65 14.40 -15.72 -4.17
C ASP A 65 15.72 -15.86 -4.95
N ASP A 66 16.74 -15.10 -4.60
CA ASP A 66 18.07 -15.25 -5.17
C ASP A 66 18.68 -16.62 -4.81
N LEU A 67 18.49 -17.12 -3.59
CA LEU A 67 18.93 -18.46 -3.18
C LEU A 67 18.23 -19.57 -3.98
N LYS A 68 16.91 -19.48 -4.18
CA LYS A 68 16.16 -20.43 -5.01
C LYS A 68 16.64 -20.43 -6.48
N LYS A 69 17.00 -19.24 -7.01
CA LYS A 69 17.55 -19.13 -8.38
C LYS A 69 18.90 -19.81 -8.50
N ILE A 70 19.77 -19.75 -7.49
CA ILE A 70 21.07 -20.46 -7.48
C ILE A 70 20.85 -21.96 -7.50
N GLU A 71 19.86 -22.48 -6.77
CA GLU A 71 19.55 -23.91 -6.76
C GLU A 71 19.10 -24.41 -8.14
N SER A 72 18.43 -23.57 -8.93
CA SER A 72 17.98 -23.89 -10.26
C SER A 72 18.99 -23.57 -11.38
N ASP A 73 19.84 -22.57 -11.18
CA ASP A 73 20.88 -22.12 -12.13
C ASP A 73 22.17 -21.76 -11.40
N SER A 74 23.14 -22.65 -11.46
CA SER A 74 24.46 -22.49 -10.82
C SER A 74 25.30 -21.31 -11.39
N THR A 75 24.88 -20.71 -12.51
CA THR A 75 25.53 -19.55 -13.09
C THR A 75 24.99 -18.21 -12.57
N PHE A 76 23.87 -18.27 -11.83
CA PHE A 76 23.26 -17.08 -11.24
C PHE A 76 24.17 -16.42 -10.19
N GLN A 77 24.36 -15.12 -10.31
CA GLN A 77 25.16 -14.34 -9.35
C GLN A 77 24.23 -13.60 -8.38
N VAL A 78 24.40 -13.87 -7.08
CA VAL A 78 23.67 -13.16 -6.02
C VAL A 78 23.96 -11.67 -6.06
N LYS A 79 22.93 -10.88 -5.92
CA LYS A 79 23.07 -9.42 -5.80
C LYS A 79 23.82 -9.06 -4.51
N LYS A 80 24.59 -7.97 -4.55
CA LYS A 80 25.22 -7.43 -3.34
C LYS A 80 24.15 -6.92 -2.37
N LYS A 81 24.37 -7.11 -1.07
CA LYS A 81 23.44 -6.71 0.00
C LYS A 81 23.02 -5.25 -0.09
N GLU A 82 23.98 -4.36 -0.37
CA GLU A 82 23.73 -2.92 -0.50
C GLU A 82 22.85 -2.60 -1.73
N LYS A 83 22.96 -3.41 -2.78
CA LYS A 83 22.14 -3.27 -3.98
C LYS A 83 20.72 -3.72 -3.71
N ILE A 84 20.52 -4.86 -3.04
CA ILE A 84 19.18 -5.35 -2.67
C ILE A 84 18.49 -4.33 -1.74
N GLU A 85 19.18 -3.82 -0.73
CA GLU A 85 18.62 -2.79 0.17
C GLU A 85 18.17 -1.56 -0.58
N LYS A 86 19.00 -1.09 -1.50
CA LYS A 86 18.68 0.09 -2.31
C LYS A 86 17.46 -0.15 -3.20
N GLU A 87 17.44 -1.24 -3.96
CA GLU A 87 16.34 -1.61 -4.85
C GLU A 87 15.01 -1.77 -4.06
N THR A 88 15.07 -2.43 -2.91
CA THR A 88 13.91 -2.61 -2.02
C THR A 88 13.35 -1.28 -1.53
N ARG A 89 14.24 -0.38 -1.12
CA ARG A 89 13.87 0.94 -0.63
C ARG A 89 13.28 1.82 -1.75
N GLU A 90 13.85 1.76 -2.97
CA GLU A 90 13.34 2.47 -4.15
C GLU A 90 11.96 1.92 -4.56
N SER A 91 11.77 0.61 -4.56
CA SER A 91 10.46 -0.01 -4.82
C SER A 91 9.41 0.39 -3.77
N LEU A 92 9.81 0.46 -2.50
CA LEU A 92 8.90 0.92 -1.46
C LEU A 92 8.52 2.40 -1.62
N ILE A 93 9.44 3.27 -2.03
CA ILE A 93 9.13 4.67 -2.37
C ILE A 93 8.08 4.74 -3.47
N GLU A 94 8.26 3.97 -4.53
CA GLU A 94 7.32 3.94 -5.65
C GLU A 94 5.94 3.48 -5.20
N THR A 95 5.85 2.38 -4.47
CA THR A 95 4.59 1.86 -3.91
C THR A 95 3.90 2.87 -3.01
N MET A 96 4.65 3.51 -2.11
CA MET A 96 4.10 4.53 -1.21
C MET A 96 3.60 5.76 -1.96
N ASN A 97 4.31 6.21 -2.99
CA ASN A 97 3.88 7.34 -3.81
C ASN A 97 2.63 6.99 -4.64
N GLN A 98 2.56 5.79 -5.23
CA GLN A 98 1.36 5.32 -5.93
C GLN A 98 0.15 5.27 -5.02
N ASN A 99 0.28 4.69 -3.82
CA ASN A 99 -0.79 4.67 -2.82
C ASN A 99 -1.20 6.08 -2.39
N TYR A 100 -0.24 6.98 -2.24
CA TYR A 100 -0.52 8.37 -1.89
C TYR A 100 -1.31 9.07 -3.01
N SER A 101 -0.86 8.97 -4.26
CA SER A 101 -1.57 9.56 -5.41
C SER A 101 -2.98 8.99 -5.54
N PHE A 102 -3.16 7.68 -5.40
CA PHE A 102 -4.48 7.06 -5.41
C PHE A 102 -5.42 7.70 -4.38
N VAL A 103 -4.99 7.78 -3.12
CA VAL A 103 -5.83 8.33 -2.05
C VAL A 103 -6.04 9.86 -2.18
N ALA A 104 -5.05 10.59 -2.70
CA ALA A 104 -5.09 12.04 -2.78
C ALA A 104 -5.82 12.57 -4.03
N GLU A 105 -5.75 11.83 -5.13
CA GLU A 105 -6.14 12.30 -6.47
C GLU A 105 -7.30 11.50 -7.05
N GLU A 106 -7.38 10.19 -6.80
CA GLU A 106 -8.36 9.30 -7.41
C GLU A 106 -9.59 9.07 -6.53
N MET A 107 -9.43 9.13 -5.19
CA MET A 107 -10.58 8.95 -4.29
C MET A 107 -11.52 10.14 -4.32
N GLU A 108 -12.75 9.87 -4.72
CA GLU A 108 -13.82 10.85 -4.76
C GLU A 108 -14.47 11.07 -3.38
N ARG A 109 -15.29 12.12 -3.29
CA ARG A 109 -16.04 12.43 -2.07
C ARG A 109 -17.02 11.32 -1.67
N SER A 110 -17.58 10.63 -2.66
CA SER A 110 -18.46 9.45 -2.50
C SER A 110 -17.74 8.28 -1.85
N ASP A 111 -16.47 8.05 -2.18
CA ASP A 111 -15.65 6.98 -1.59
C ASP A 111 -15.39 7.26 -0.12
N TRP A 112 -14.99 8.49 0.20
CA TRP A 112 -14.82 8.91 1.59
C TRP A 112 -16.09 8.78 2.41
N LEU A 113 -17.25 9.14 1.83
CA LEU A 113 -18.54 8.97 2.49
C LEU A 113 -18.85 7.49 2.72
N SER A 114 -18.58 6.63 1.74
CA SER A 114 -18.78 5.19 1.84
C SER A 114 -17.92 4.58 2.94
N ILE A 115 -16.64 4.95 3.03
CA ILE A 115 -15.72 4.52 4.10
C ILE A 115 -16.26 4.98 5.47
N TYR A 116 -16.69 6.23 5.56
CA TYR A 116 -17.22 6.79 6.81
C TYR A 116 -18.47 6.05 7.27
N ILE A 117 -19.47 5.87 6.39
CA ILE A 117 -20.69 5.13 6.72
C ILE A 117 -20.38 3.70 7.12
N ASN A 118 -19.53 3.00 6.34
CA ASN A 118 -19.17 1.61 6.61
C ASN A 118 -18.41 1.44 7.93
N SER A 119 -17.66 2.44 8.38
CA SER A 119 -17.03 2.39 9.71
C SER A 119 -18.03 2.31 10.87
N PHE A 120 -19.24 2.82 10.71
CA PHE A 120 -20.32 2.67 11.67
C PHE A 120 -21.10 1.37 11.46
N VAL A 121 -21.50 1.09 10.22
CA VAL A 121 -22.35 -0.06 9.90
C VAL A 121 -21.67 -1.36 10.34
N SER A 122 -20.37 -1.50 10.11
CA SER A 122 -19.59 -2.68 10.51
C SER A 122 -19.50 -2.90 12.02
N GLN A 123 -19.78 -1.89 12.84
CA GLN A 123 -19.84 -2.05 14.31
C GLN A 123 -21.13 -2.73 14.77
N TYR A 124 -22.21 -2.62 13.99
CA TYR A 124 -23.53 -3.19 14.32
C TYR A 124 -23.72 -4.56 13.66
N ASP A 125 -23.33 -4.68 12.39
CA ASP A 125 -23.39 -5.93 11.64
C ASP A 125 -22.22 -6.04 10.67
N PRO A 126 -21.28 -6.97 10.90
CA PRO A 126 -20.11 -7.15 10.03
C PRO A 126 -20.45 -7.63 8.61
N ASN A 127 -21.67 -8.15 8.39
CA ASN A 127 -22.12 -8.63 7.09
C ASN A 127 -22.91 -7.58 6.30
N THR A 128 -23.17 -6.42 6.89
CA THR A 128 -23.86 -5.31 6.24
C THR A 128 -22.86 -4.26 5.78
N SER A 129 -23.03 -3.77 4.55
CA SER A 129 -22.23 -2.67 4.00
C SER A 129 -23.10 -1.69 3.24
N TYR A 130 -22.76 -0.41 3.35
CA TYR A 130 -23.30 0.63 2.50
C TYR A 130 -22.57 0.62 1.15
N LEU A 131 -23.33 0.60 0.09
CA LEU A 131 -22.85 0.77 -1.27
C LEU A 131 -23.33 2.13 -1.79
N ALA A 132 -22.39 2.94 -2.31
CA ALA A 132 -22.75 4.14 -3.05
C ALA A 132 -23.62 3.77 -4.28
N PRO A 133 -24.48 4.68 -4.78
CA PRO A 133 -25.41 4.36 -5.87
C PRO A 133 -24.75 3.69 -7.06
N GLU A 134 -23.61 4.21 -7.51
CA GLU A 134 -22.83 3.65 -8.63
C GLU A 134 -22.25 2.25 -8.33
N ALA A 135 -21.78 2.03 -7.12
CA ALA A 135 -21.31 0.73 -6.68
C ALA A 135 -22.45 -0.28 -6.56
N LYS A 136 -23.64 0.18 -6.15
CA LYS A 136 -24.85 -0.65 -6.10
C LYS A 136 -25.25 -1.13 -7.49
N ASP A 137 -25.20 -0.26 -8.49
CA ASP A 137 -25.56 -0.62 -9.87
C ASP A 137 -24.57 -1.64 -10.44
N ARG A 138 -23.28 -1.48 -10.24
CA ARG A 138 -22.27 -2.48 -10.61
C ARG A 138 -22.49 -3.82 -9.89
N PHE A 139 -22.73 -3.78 -8.59
CA PHE A 139 -23.04 -4.97 -7.81
C PHE A 139 -24.29 -5.69 -8.31
N ALA A 140 -25.35 -4.95 -8.67
CA ALA A 140 -26.57 -5.52 -9.23
C ALA A 140 -26.32 -6.20 -10.59
N ILE A 141 -25.47 -5.62 -11.44
CA ILE A 141 -25.06 -6.19 -12.73
C ILE A 141 -24.26 -7.48 -12.48
N ASP A 142 -23.27 -7.45 -11.58
CA ASP A 142 -22.45 -8.60 -11.25
C ASP A 142 -23.25 -9.77 -10.68
N MET A 143 -24.22 -9.48 -9.81
CA MET A 143 -25.10 -10.50 -9.22
C MET A 143 -26.14 -11.06 -10.20
N SER A 144 -26.59 -10.26 -11.16
CA SER A 144 -27.59 -10.68 -12.15
C SER A 144 -26.96 -11.48 -13.30
N GLY A 145 -25.65 -11.42 -13.47
CA GLY A 145 -24.93 -12.02 -14.60
C GLY A 145 -25.26 -11.40 -15.96
N ASN A 146 -26.05 -10.34 -15.98
CA ASN A 146 -26.46 -9.64 -17.19
C ASN A 146 -25.47 -8.52 -17.52
N TYR A 147 -24.42 -8.85 -18.24
CA TYR A 147 -23.55 -7.84 -18.84
C TYR A 147 -24.26 -7.32 -20.11
N ALA A 148 -24.80 -6.11 -20.03
CA ALA A 148 -25.20 -5.38 -21.22
C ALA A 148 -23.95 -4.96 -21.99
N VAL A 149 -23.53 -5.74 -22.96
CA VAL A 149 -22.49 -5.34 -23.91
C VAL A 149 -23.11 -4.26 -24.81
N PHE A 150 -22.81 -3.00 -24.56
CA PHE A 150 -23.06 -1.95 -25.52
C PHE A 150 -22.11 -2.14 -26.70
N TRP A 151 -22.59 -2.87 -27.71
CA TRP A 151 -21.98 -2.89 -29.03
C TRP A 151 -22.26 -1.54 -29.69
N ASN A 152 -21.30 -0.63 -29.68
CA ASN A 152 -21.31 0.55 -30.52
C ASN A 152 -21.05 0.07 -31.95
N GLY A 153 -22.13 -0.28 -32.64
CA GLY A 153 -22.11 -0.62 -34.05
C GLY A 153 -21.83 0.63 -34.89
N GLN A 154 -20.56 0.92 -35.13
CA GLN A 154 -20.12 1.71 -36.26
C GLN A 154 -19.21 0.83 -37.09
N ASN A 155 -19.80 0.00 -37.94
CA ASN A 155 -19.17 -0.53 -39.13
C ASN A 155 -19.97 -0.05 -40.33
N GLU A 156 -19.63 1.12 -40.84
CA GLU A 156 -19.90 1.43 -42.25
C GLU A 156 -18.86 0.72 -43.10
N PHE A 157 -19.27 -0.36 -43.73
CA PHE A 157 -18.60 -0.92 -44.89
C PHE A 157 -19.11 -0.20 -46.14
N THR A 158 -18.28 0.56 -46.77
CA THR A 158 -18.31 0.84 -48.20
C THR A 158 -17.07 0.24 -48.83
#